data_438ab2dac3016beb88f9dbf68fc3217a
#
_entry.id   438ab2dac3016beb88f9dbf68fc3217a
#
_cell.length_a   1.000
_cell.length_b   1.000
_cell.length_c   1.000
_cell.angle_alpha   90.00
_cell.angle_beta   90.00
_cell.angle_gamma   90.00
#
_symmetry.space_group_name_H-M   'P 1'
#
loop_
_entity.id
_entity.type
_entity.pdbx_description
1 polymer ?
#
loop_
_entity_poly.entity_id
_entity_poly.type
_entity_poly.pdbx_seq_one_letter_code
_entity_poly.pdbx_strand_id
1 'polypeptide(L)'
;RLSLVGSEMCIRDRYAWNIDERFGNITPVDVDTLPNNFQNFNLTAGPTGQYNFLGNLGSPRLSRLFMDRKPYSNFIFADPFDYFYTPVNEFQFTNTLSPITNLSYHSCGNKQDGEDRLRAYFASNINKISGIGFKLDYLYGRGYYNNQATSLFNGSLYGYYLDDRYNMHAWISVNHMRMGENGGIENDDYITHPEDFTRSYGSRDI
;
A
#
# COMPACT_ATOMS: atom_id res chain seq x y z
N ARG A 1 18.91 15.36 19.30
CA ARG A 1 19.02 14.30 20.33
C ARG A 1 17.69 13.97 21.03
N LEU A 2 16.75 14.89 21.12
CA LEU A 2 15.44 14.67 21.73
C LEU A 2 14.49 13.81 20.87
N SER A 3 14.67 13.79 19.55
CA SER A 3 13.82 12.99 18.63
C SER A 3 14.13 11.48 18.69
N LEU A 4 15.36 11.09 18.98
CA LEU A 4 15.76 9.68 19.10
C LEU A 4 15.20 9.03 20.37
N VAL A 5 15.17 9.75 21.48
CA VAL A 5 14.64 9.23 22.76
C VAL A 5 13.12 9.01 22.66
N GLY A 6 12.39 9.89 21.98
CA GLY A 6 10.96 9.74 21.77
C GLY A 6 10.60 8.54 20.86
N SER A 7 11.43 8.25 19.85
CA SER A 7 11.18 7.12 18.95
C SER A 7 11.43 5.77 19.62
N GLU A 8 12.46 5.64 20.45
CA GLU A 8 12.74 4.39 21.17
C GLU A 8 11.69 4.09 22.25
N MET A 9 11.19 5.08 22.97
CA MET A 9 10.09 4.88 23.91
C MET A 9 8.80 4.40 23.19
N CYS A 10 8.47 5.00 22.06
CA CYS A 10 7.31 4.59 21.27
C CYS A 10 7.43 3.16 20.70
N ILE A 11 8.64 2.66 20.49
CA ILE A 11 8.88 1.32 19.97
C ILE A 11 8.67 0.26 21.05
N ARG A 12 9.16 0.48 22.28
CA ARG A 12 9.04 -0.46 23.39
C ARG A 12 7.61 -0.63 23.90
N ASP A 13 6.77 0.35 23.66
CA ASP A 13 5.41 0.42 24.19
C ASP A 13 4.34 -0.08 23.17
N ARG A 14 4.78 -0.67 22.06
CA ARG A 14 3.90 -1.21 21.04
C ARG A 14 3.92 -2.73 21.02
N TYR A 15 2.76 -3.27 20.82
CA TYR A 15 2.54 -4.69 20.58
C TYR A 15 1.66 -4.86 19.35
N ALA A 16 2.07 -5.70 18.40
CA ALA A 16 1.31 -5.99 17.19
C ALA A 16 1.05 -7.48 17.04
N TRP A 17 -0.06 -7.81 16.42
CA TRP A 17 -0.44 -9.18 16.14
C TRP A 17 -1.31 -9.28 14.89
N ASN A 18 -1.29 -10.45 14.29
CA ASN A 18 -2.22 -10.85 13.24
C ASN A 18 -3.21 -11.84 13.82
N ILE A 19 -4.35 -12.02 13.16
CA ILE A 19 -5.35 -13.05 13.49
C ILE A 19 -5.41 -14.08 12.37
N ASP A 20 -5.50 -15.34 12.77
CA ASP A 20 -5.78 -16.42 11.83
C ASP A 20 -7.21 -16.32 11.32
N GLU A 21 -7.38 -16.36 10.00
CA GLU A 21 -8.64 -16.19 9.29
C GLU A 21 -9.67 -17.27 9.65
N ARG A 22 -9.18 -18.47 10.00
CA ARG A 22 -10.02 -19.64 10.23
C ARG A 22 -10.50 -19.77 11.68
N PHE A 23 -9.61 -19.53 12.63
CA PHE A 23 -9.88 -19.77 14.06
C PHE A 23 -9.77 -18.50 14.91
N GLY A 24 -9.33 -17.39 14.32
CA GLY A 24 -9.14 -16.15 15.06
C GLY A 24 -8.01 -16.17 16.08
N ASN A 25 -7.08 -17.12 15.96
CA ASN A 25 -5.94 -17.22 16.87
C ASN A 25 -5.01 -16.01 16.66
N ILE A 26 -4.53 -15.47 17.79
CA ILE A 26 -3.61 -14.34 17.82
C ILE A 26 -2.19 -14.84 17.59
N THR A 27 -1.53 -14.29 16.58
CA THR A 27 -0.11 -14.53 16.29
C THR A 27 0.66 -13.24 16.49
N PRO A 28 1.58 -13.14 17.47
CA PRO A 28 2.41 -11.95 17.63
C PRO A 28 3.27 -11.68 16.39
N VAL A 29 3.41 -10.41 16.04
CA VAL A 29 4.22 -9.95 14.91
C VAL A 29 5.12 -8.83 15.38
N ASP A 30 6.33 -8.77 14.83
CA ASP A 30 7.25 -7.68 15.11
C ASP A 30 6.68 -6.35 14.66
N VAL A 31 6.79 -5.36 15.51
CA VAL A 31 6.33 -4.00 15.21
C VAL A 31 7.30 -3.36 14.23
N ASP A 32 6.77 -2.73 13.18
CA ASP A 32 7.58 -1.91 12.29
C ASP A 32 8.18 -0.73 13.07
N THR A 33 9.49 -0.78 13.24
CA THR A 33 10.29 0.20 13.98
C THR A 33 10.89 1.26 13.08
N LEU A 34 10.77 1.11 11.76
CA LEU A 34 11.31 2.02 10.76
C LEU A 34 10.20 2.92 10.18
N PRO A 35 9.78 3.99 10.89
CA PRO A 35 8.71 4.86 10.41
C PRO A 35 9.04 5.54 9.07
N ASN A 36 10.34 5.70 8.80
CA ASN A 36 10.86 6.30 7.58
C ASN A 36 11.84 5.33 6.91
N ASN A 37 11.31 4.40 6.15
CA ASN A 37 12.14 3.52 5.31
C ASN A 37 12.69 4.30 4.09
N PHE A 38 13.38 5.40 4.39
CA PHE A 38 13.77 6.41 3.42
C PHE A 38 14.77 5.89 2.39
N GLN A 39 15.68 5.02 2.81
CA GLN A 39 16.72 4.46 1.93
C GLN A 39 16.22 3.28 1.09
N ASN A 40 15.25 2.52 1.59
CA ASN A 40 14.65 1.38 0.91
C ASN A 40 13.29 1.73 0.30
N PHE A 41 13.07 3.02 0.07
CA PHE A 41 11.84 3.50 -0.50
C PHE A 41 11.75 3.12 -1.97
N ASN A 42 11.00 2.08 -2.25
CA ASN A 42 10.75 1.63 -3.61
C ASN A 42 9.26 1.34 -3.79
N LEU A 43 8.55 2.34 -4.30
CA LEU A 43 7.11 2.22 -4.57
C LEU A 43 6.79 1.32 -5.75
N THR A 44 7.74 1.12 -6.64
CA THR A 44 7.52 0.39 -7.89
C THR A 44 7.92 -1.07 -7.80
N ALA A 45 9.13 -1.37 -7.39
CA ALA A 45 9.67 -2.72 -7.42
C ALA A 45 9.61 -3.46 -6.06
N GLY A 46 9.03 -2.83 -5.02
CA GLY A 46 8.97 -3.37 -3.66
C GLY A 46 10.28 -3.22 -2.88
N PRO A 47 10.30 -3.57 -1.57
CA PRO A 47 11.45 -3.35 -0.70
C PRO A 47 12.74 -4.03 -1.16
N THR A 48 12.63 -5.18 -1.83
CA THR A 48 13.76 -5.99 -2.30
C THR A 48 13.96 -5.90 -3.81
N GLY A 49 13.20 -5.08 -4.53
CA GLY A 49 13.26 -4.98 -5.97
C GLY A 49 12.72 -6.20 -6.72
N GLN A 50 11.91 -7.02 -6.06
CA GLN A 50 11.48 -8.33 -6.55
C GLN A 50 10.27 -8.29 -7.51
N TYR A 51 9.62 -7.15 -7.66
CA TYR A 51 8.44 -7.04 -8.51
C TYR A 51 8.76 -6.45 -9.88
N ASN A 52 8.08 -6.96 -10.90
CA ASN A 52 8.00 -6.30 -12.19
C ASN A 52 7.07 -5.09 -12.11
N PHE A 53 7.24 -4.17 -13.04
CA PHE A 53 6.57 -2.89 -13.05
C PHE A 53 6.21 -2.52 -14.50
N LEU A 54 4.97 -2.06 -14.72
CA LEU A 54 4.42 -1.81 -16.05
C LEU A 54 4.33 -0.34 -16.43
N GLY A 55 5.05 0.53 -15.75
CA GLY A 55 5.20 1.91 -16.17
C GLY A 55 4.76 2.93 -15.13
N ASN A 56 3.53 2.89 -14.64
CA ASN A 56 3.03 3.85 -13.67
C ASN A 56 2.80 3.26 -12.28
N LEU A 57 2.77 4.11 -11.28
CA LEU A 57 2.51 3.74 -9.91
C LEU A 57 1.10 3.12 -9.80
N GLY A 58 1.00 1.99 -9.12
CA GLY A 58 -0.27 1.25 -9.02
C GLY A 58 -0.57 0.32 -10.20
N SER A 59 0.30 0.26 -11.21
CA SER A 59 0.16 -0.72 -12.30
C SER A 59 0.27 -2.16 -11.80
N PRO A 60 -0.29 -3.13 -12.54
CA PRO A 60 -0.20 -4.55 -12.20
C PRO A 60 1.23 -5.00 -11.94
N ARG A 61 1.43 -5.88 -10.97
CA ARG A 61 2.75 -6.37 -10.55
C ARG A 61 2.79 -7.88 -10.47
N LEU A 62 3.94 -8.41 -10.83
CA LEU A 62 4.22 -9.83 -10.69
C LEU A 62 5.59 -10.00 -10.03
N SER A 63 5.71 -10.90 -9.05
CA SER A 63 6.99 -11.24 -8.47
C SER A 63 7.93 -11.86 -9.51
N ARG A 64 9.17 -11.39 -9.53
CA ARG A 64 10.25 -12.00 -10.35
C ARG A 64 10.66 -13.35 -9.79
N LEU A 65 10.47 -13.56 -8.49
CA LEU A 65 10.78 -14.81 -7.83
C LEU A 65 9.60 -15.77 -8.01
N PHE A 66 9.85 -16.88 -8.69
CA PHE A 66 8.82 -17.88 -8.94
C PHE A 66 8.22 -18.44 -7.64
N MET A 67 9.06 -18.61 -6.62
CA MET A 67 8.64 -19.18 -5.32
C MET A 67 7.67 -18.29 -4.54
N ASP A 68 7.68 -16.99 -4.80
CA ASP A 68 6.78 -16.02 -4.14
C ASP A 68 5.43 -15.90 -4.85
N ARG A 69 5.28 -16.56 -6.00
CA ARG A 69 4.01 -16.54 -6.74
C ARG A 69 3.04 -17.53 -6.11
N LYS A 70 1.83 -17.06 -5.84
CA LYS A 70 0.76 -17.92 -5.32
C LYS A 70 0.41 -18.99 -6.34
N PRO A 71 0.41 -20.29 -5.97
CA PRO A 71 0.12 -21.37 -6.91
C PRO A 71 -1.35 -21.44 -7.31
N TYR A 72 -2.23 -20.87 -6.47
CA TYR A 72 -3.67 -20.86 -6.68
C TYR A 72 -4.23 -19.47 -6.41
N SER A 73 -5.09 -19.03 -7.30
CA SER A 73 -5.82 -17.78 -7.21
C SER A 73 -7.31 -18.07 -7.20
N ASN A 74 -8.04 -17.36 -6.35
CA ASN A 74 -9.50 -17.37 -6.38
C ASN A 74 -10.03 -16.58 -7.57
N PHE A 75 -9.25 -15.58 -8.03
CA PHE A 75 -9.61 -14.75 -9.16
C PHE A 75 -8.35 -14.22 -9.85
N ILE A 76 -7.99 -14.87 -10.94
CA ILE A 76 -6.72 -14.64 -11.67
C ILE A 76 -6.51 -13.18 -12.09
N PHE A 77 -7.58 -12.43 -12.35
CA PHE A 77 -7.46 -11.01 -12.74
C PHE A 77 -7.11 -10.08 -11.58
N ALA A 78 -7.30 -10.51 -10.33
CA ALA A 78 -6.91 -9.75 -9.15
C ALA A 78 -5.46 -10.00 -8.72
N ASP A 79 -4.85 -11.12 -9.12
CA ASP A 79 -3.50 -11.51 -8.71
C ASP A 79 -2.43 -10.46 -8.96
N PRO A 80 -2.41 -9.75 -10.11
CA PRO A 80 -1.41 -8.70 -10.35
C PRO A 80 -1.54 -7.50 -9.41
N PHE A 81 -2.64 -7.39 -8.68
CA PHE A 81 -2.94 -6.32 -7.73
C PHE A 81 -2.81 -6.74 -6.27
N ASP A 82 -2.52 -7.99 -5.99
CA ASP A 82 -2.33 -8.54 -4.64
C ASP A 82 -1.32 -7.75 -3.80
N TYR A 83 -0.34 -7.14 -4.45
CA TYR A 83 0.64 -6.28 -3.78
C TYR A 83 0.01 -5.07 -3.07
N PHE A 84 -1.14 -4.60 -3.55
CA PHE A 84 -1.81 -3.42 -3.01
C PHE A 84 -2.91 -3.78 -2.00
N TYR A 85 -3.18 -5.04 -1.84
CA TYR A 85 -4.24 -5.56 -0.98
C TYR A 85 -3.65 -6.24 0.25
N THR A 86 -4.18 -5.93 1.43
CA THR A 86 -3.79 -6.59 2.68
C THR A 86 -4.88 -7.58 3.07
N PRO A 87 -4.64 -8.88 2.99
CA PRO A 87 -5.60 -9.90 3.42
C PRO A 87 -5.76 -9.89 4.96
N VAL A 88 -6.82 -10.54 5.45
CA VAL A 88 -7.17 -10.56 6.89
C VAL A 88 -6.04 -11.13 7.73
N ASN A 89 -5.42 -12.21 7.28
CA ASN A 89 -4.34 -12.90 8.00
C ASN A 89 -3.02 -12.11 8.07
N GLU A 90 -2.85 -11.13 7.19
CA GLU A 90 -1.69 -10.23 7.18
C GLU A 90 -2.00 -8.87 7.80
N PHE A 91 -3.27 -8.62 8.15
CA PHE A 91 -3.65 -7.37 8.76
C PHE A 91 -3.16 -7.28 10.20
N GLN A 92 -2.38 -6.26 10.50
CA GLN A 92 -1.80 -6.06 11.82
C GLN A 92 -2.68 -5.18 12.68
N PHE A 93 -3.13 -5.75 13.80
CA PHE A 93 -3.70 -5.03 14.91
C PHE A 93 -2.57 -4.49 15.78
N THR A 94 -2.73 -3.32 16.35
CA THR A 94 -1.70 -2.69 17.17
C THR A 94 -2.27 -2.18 18.46
N ASN A 95 -1.65 -2.60 19.56
CA ASN A 95 -1.83 -2.03 20.88
C ASN A 95 -0.68 -1.07 21.16
N THR A 96 -0.95 0.08 21.77
CA THR A 96 0.03 1.11 22.04
C THR A 96 -0.30 1.87 23.31
N LEU A 97 0.67 2.11 24.16
CA LEU A 97 0.45 2.90 25.38
C LEU A 97 0.21 4.39 25.08
N SER A 98 0.78 4.90 24.00
CA SER A 98 0.58 6.27 23.54
C SER A 98 -0.03 6.29 22.16
N PRO A 99 -0.96 7.19 21.82
CA PRO A 99 -1.49 7.32 20.48
C PRO A 99 -0.37 7.51 19.46
N ILE A 100 -0.48 6.80 18.34
CA ILE A 100 0.51 6.84 17.26
C ILE A 100 -0.18 7.36 16.01
N THR A 101 0.48 8.29 15.34
CA THR A 101 0.10 8.76 14.02
C THR A 101 1.32 8.71 13.12
N ASN A 102 1.19 8.05 11.98
CA ASN A 102 2.19 8.08 10.92
C ASN A 102 1.50 8.56 9.64
N LEU A 103 2.00 9.66 9.10
CA LEU A 103 1.52 10.26 7.85
C LEU A 103 2.69 10.36 6.88
N SER A 104 2.55 9.78 5.71
CA SER A 104 3.54 9.89 4.65
C SER A 104 2.88 10.29 3.34
N TYR A 105 3.48 11.30 2.70
CA TYR A 105 3.06 11.77 1.39
C TYR A 105 4.27 11.78 0.45
N HIS A 106 4.09 11.20 -0.70
CA HIS A 106 5.08 11.15 -1.75
C HIS A 106 4.46 11.66 -3.03
N SER A 107 5.14 12.59 -3.66
CA SER A 107 4.73 13.17 -4.94
C SER A 107 5.92 13.20 -5.87
N CYS A 108 5.70 12.84 -7.11
CA CYS A 108 6.73 12.82 -8.15
C CYS A 108 6.11 13.27 -9.48
N GLY A 109 6.92 13.92 -10.31
CA GLY A 109 6.51 14.32 -11.65
C GLY A 109 5.77 15.67 -11.74
N ASN A 110 5.25 15.94 -12.91
CA ASN A 110 4.53 17.16 -13.26
C ASN A 110 3.01 16.94 -13.12
N LYS A 111 2.23 18.02 -13.31
CA LYS A 111 0.75 17.91 -13.31
C LYS A 111 0.19 16.95 -14.36
N GLN A 112 0.93 16.67 -15.43
CA GLN A 112 0.49 15.77 -16.50
C GLN A 112 0.88 14.31 -16.25
N ASP A 113 2.10 14.06 -15.72
CA ASP A 113 2.67 12.74 -15.53
C ASP A 113 2.91 12.44 -14.04
N GLY A 114 2.24 13.21 -13.16
CA GLY A 114 2.47 13.16 -11.73
C GLY A 114 1.92 11.88 -11.10
N GLU A 115 2.64 11.42 -10.11
CA GLU A 115 2.28 10.30 -9.26
C GLU A 115 2.28 10.73 -7.80
N ASP A 116 1.20 10.41 -7.10
CA ASP A 116 0.99 10.78 -5.71
C ASP A 116 0.65 9.55 -4.89
N ARG A 117 1.21 9.45 -3.70
CA ARG A 117 0.81 8.44 -2.71
C ARG A 117 0.72 9.06 -1.34
N LEU A 118 -0.45 8.94 -0.72
CA LEU A 118 -0.72 9.33 0.65
C LEU A 118 -0.98 8.09 1.49
N ARG A 119 -0.21 7.91 2.57
CA ARG A 119 -0.49 6.88 3.56
C ARG A 119 -0.67 7.52 4.92
N ALA A 120 -1.70 7.09 5.62
CA ALA A 120 -1.96 7.47 6.99
C ALA A 120 -2.21 6.24 7.84
N TYR A 121 -1.63 6.20 8.99
CA TYR A 121 -1.82 5.17 10.00
C TYR A 121 -2.04 5.84 11.36
N PHE A 122 -3.09 5.40 12.03
CA PHE A 122 -3.39 5.84 13.38
C PHE A 122 -3.75 4.64 14.25
N ALA A 123 -3.25 4.62 15.46
CA ALA A 123 -3.61 3.65 16.49
C ALA A 123 -3.66 4.33 17.85
N SER A 124 -4.68 4.00 18.63
CA SER A 124 -4.85 4.50 19.98
C SER A 124 -5.59 3.49 20.84
N ASN A 125 -5.14 3.32 22.07
CA ASN A 125 -5.88 2.58 23.06
C ASN A 125 -6.97 3.45 23.71
N ILE A 126 -8.14 2.88 23.88
CA ILE A 126 -9.22 3.47 24.68
C ILE A 126 -8.96 3.18 26.16
N ASN A 127 -8.52 1.94 26.44
CA ASN A 127 -8.13 1.47 27.75
C ASN A 127 -7.09 0.34 27.63
N LYS A 128 -6.75 -0.32 28.73
CA LYS A 128 -5.71 -1.38 28.74
C LYS A 128 -6.07 -2.62 27.90
N ILE A 129 -7.35 -2.85 27.67
CA ILE A 129 -7.88 -4.06 27.02
C ILE A 129 -8.52 -3.77 25.66
N SER A 130 -8.71 -2.50 25.29
CA SER A 130 -9.34 -2.15 24.03
C SER A 130 -8.64 -1.00 23.34
N GLY A 131 -8.62 -1.06 22.02
CA GLY A 131 -8.06 -0.02 21.16
C GLY A 131 -8.74 0.04 19.82
N ILE A 132 -8.50 1.12 19.13
CA ILE A 132 -8.99 1.41 17.78
C ILE A 132 -7.86 1.95 16.92
N GLY A 133 -7.98 1.78 15.63
CA GLY A 133 -7.08 2.41 14.69
C GLY A 133 -7.62 2.40 13.27
N PHE A 134 -6.98 3.17 12.42
CA PHE A 134 -7.26 3.16 10.99
C PHE A 134 -5.98 3.15 10.17
N LYS A 135 -6.08 2.60 8.98
CA LYS A 135 -5.05 2.65 7.94
C LYS A 135 -5.68 3.20 6.67
N LEU A 136 -4.97 4.10 6.00
CA LEU A 136 -5.35 4.68 4.73
C LEU A 136 -4.15 4.59 3.79
N ASP A 137 -4.37 4.11 2.57
CA ASP A 137 -3.40 4.15 1.48
C ASP A 137 -4.12 4.63 0.22
N TYR A 138 -3.84 5.84 -0.17
CA TYR A 138 -4.33 6.44 -1.41
C TYR A 138 -3.16 6.61 -2.36
N LEU A 139 -3.35 6.12 -3.57
CA LEU A 139 -2.36 6.19 -4.63
C LEU A 139 -3.05 6.65 -5.91
N TYR A 140 -2.42 7.60 -6.57
CA TYR A 140 -2.81 8.05 -7.90
C TYR A 140 -1.56 8.14 -8.77
N GLY A 141 -1.57 7.44 -9.90
CA GLY A 141 -0.49 7.46 -10.86
C GLY A 141 -1.01 7.74 -12.25
N ARG A 142 -0.41 8.71 -12.95
CA ARG A 142 -0.62 8.94 -14.37
C ARG A 142 0.47 8.21 -15.14
N GLY A 143 0.07 7.61 -16.26
CA GLY A 143 1.01 6.99 -17.17
C GLY A 143 1.57 7.98 -18.20
N TYR A 144 2.53 7.50 -18.95
CA TYR A 144 3.17 8.27 -20.01
C TYR A 144 2.23 8.51 -21.21
N TYR A 145 1.30 7.60 -21.45
CA TYR A 145 0.35 7.69 -22.56
C TYR A 145 -0.97 8.32 -22.14
N ASN A 146 -1.71 8.88 -23.09
CA ASN A 146 -3.02 9.43 -22.86
C ASN A 146 -3.97 8.38 -22.29
N ASN A 147 -4.85 8.78 -21.37
CA ASN A 147 -5.82 7.95 -20.66
C ASN A 147 -5.22 6.86 -19.76
N GLN A 148 -3.92 6.65 -19.76
CA GLN A 148 -3.27 5.72 -18.85
C GLN A 148 -3.22 6.37 -17.45
N ALA A 149 -3.98 5.82 -16.53
CA ALA A 149 -3.99 6.29 -15.14
C ALA A 149 -4.41 5.17 -14.20
N THR A 150 -3.82 5.13 -13.03
CA THR A 150 -4.22 4.24 -11.94
C THR A 150 -4.64 5.02 -10.72
N SER A 151 -5.68 4.57 -10.07
CA SER A 151 -6.15 5.11 -8.80
C SER A 151 -6.45 3.97 -7.86
N LEU A 152 -5.89 4.01 -6.68
CA LEU A 152 -6.09 3.01 -5.64
C LEU A 152 -6.44 3.72 -4.35
N PHE A 153 -7.48 3.23 -3.69
CA PHE A 153 -7.89 3.66 -2.37
C PHE A 153 -8.09 2.43 -1.50
N ASN A 154 -7.30 2.32 -0.44
CA ASN A 154 -7.47 1.31 0.60
C ASN A 154 -7.69 2.02 1.92
N GLY A 155 -8.88 1.86 2.49
CA GLY A 155 -9.22 2.36 3.80
C GLY A 155 -9.59 1.20 4.73
N SER A 156 -8.95 1.10 5.88
CA SER A 156 -9.25 0.08 6.88
C SER A 156 -9.45 0.72 8.25
N LEU A 157 -10.53 0.35 8.90
CA LEU A 157 -10.83 0.69 10.29
C LEU A 157 -10.82 -0.60 11.09
N TYR A 158 -10.19 -0.58 12.25
CA TYR A 158 -10.15 -1.74 13.13
C TYR A 158 -10.35 -1.36 14.60
N GLY A 159 -10.83 -2.31 15.36
CA GLY A 159 -10.91 -2.24 16.80
C GLY A 159 -10.72 -3.61 17.41
N TYR A 160 -10.32 -3.64 18.66
CA TYR A 160 -10.17 -4.87 19.41
C TYR A 160 -10.55 -4.68 20.87
N TYR A 161 -10.94 -5.78 21.47
CA TYR A 161 -11.21 -5.91 22.89
C TYR A 161 -10.58 -7.24 23.35
N LEU A 162 -9.60 -7.20 24.25
CA LEU A 162 -8.84 -8.36 24.73
C LEU A 162 -8.95 -8.43 26.24
N ASP A 163 -9.75 -9.36 26.71
CA ASP A 163 -9.90 -9.66 28.12
C ASP A 163 -9.62 -11.16 28.37
N ASP A 164 -9.35 -11.55 29.59
CA ASP A 164 -9.04 -12.95 29.97
C ASP A 164 -10.15 -13.93 29.60
N ARG A 165 -11.39 -13.46 29.52
CA ARG A 165 -12.57 -14.30 29.26
C ARG A 165 -13.12 -14.15 27.84
N TYR A 166 -12.87 -13.02 27.19
CA TYR A 166 -13.48 -12.70 25.91
C TYR A 166 -12.54 -11.87 25.05
N ASN A 167 -12.27 -12.35 23.84
CA ASN A 167 -11.49 -11.64 22.85
C ASN A 167 -12.34 -11.32 21.62
N MET A 168 -12.35 -10.06 21.22
CA MET A 168 -13.06 -9.60 20.04
C MET A 168 -12.14 -8.80 19.16
N HIS A 169 -12.19 -9.06 17.85
CA HIS A 169 -11.56 -8.27 16.84
C HIS A 169 -12.62 -7.84 15.83
N ALA A 170 -12.64 -6.57 15.51
CA ALA A 170 -13.49 -6.00 14.48
C ALA A 170 -12.60 -5.31 13.43
N TRP A 171 -12.86 -5.58 12.16
CA TRP A 171 -12.11 -5.00 11.06
C TRP A 171 -13.04 -4.79 9.87
N ILE A 172 -12.95 -3.59 9.29
CA ILE A 172 -13.67 -3.20 8.09
C ILE A 172 -12.64 -2.63 7.14
N SER A 173 -12.59 -3.15 5.92
CA SER A 173 -11.70 -2.64 4.87
C SER A 173 -12.49 -2.36 3.61
N VAL A 174 -12.23 -1.21 3.01
CA VAL A 174 -12.75 -0.80 1.72
C VAL A 174 -11.59 -0.63 0.77
N ASN A 175 -11.59 -1.40 -0.30
CA ASN A 175 -10.58 -1.35 -1.34
C ASN A 175 -11.26 -0.95 -2.64
N HIS A 176 -10.79 0.13 -3.25
CA HIS A 176 -11.26 0.59 -4.55
C HIS A 176 -10.07 0.79 -5.47
N MET A 177 -10.10 0.11 -6.61
CA MET A 177 -9.05 0.19 -7.61
C MET A 177 -9.66 0.53 -8.96
N ARG A 178 -9.05 1.48 -9.63
CA ARG A 178 -9.40 1.87 -10.99
C ARG A 178 -8.12 1.98 -11.80
N MET A 179 -8.13 1.36 -12.96
CA MET A 179 -7.04 1.43 -13.93
C MET A 179 -7.63 1.84 -15.28
N GLY A 180 -7.09 2.90 -15.86
CA GLY A 180 -7.34 3.30 -17.23
C GLY A 180 -6.14 2.91 -18.09
N GLU A 181 -6.40 2.31 -19.24
CA GLU A 181 -5.40 1.95 -20.23
C GLU A 181 -5.55 2.82 -21.47
N ASN A 182 -4.47 2.97 -22.20
CA ASN A 182 -4.45 3.78 -23.42
C ASN A 182 -5.29 3.17 -24.56
N GLY A 183 -5.43 1.84 -24.61
CA GLY A 183 -6.20 1.13 -25.64
C GLY A 183 -5.42 0.76 -26.89
N GLY A 184 -4.17 1.20 -27.03
CA GLY A 184 -3.30 0.90 -28.18
C GLY A 184 -3.12 2.07 -29.15
N ILE A 185 -2.47 1.83 -30.25
CA ILE A 185 -2.16 2.82 -31.30
C ILE A 185 -3.13 2.71 -32.46
N GLU A 186 -3.57 3.83 -33.03
CA GLU A 186 -4.44 3.86 -34.22
C GLU A 186 -3.64 3.76 -35.54
N ASN A 187 -2.41 4.24 -35.56
CA ASN A 187 -1.58 4.33 -36.76
C ASN A 187 -0.14 3.94 -36.45
N ASP A 188 0.50 3.25 -37.38
CA ASP A 188 1.91 2.84 -37.30
C ASP A 188 2.88 4.03 -37.29
N ASP A 189 2.45 5.21 -37.71
CA ASP A 189 3.26 6.43 -37.65
C ASP A 189 3.66 6.79 -36.22
N TYR A 190 2.88 6.40 -35.21
CA TYR A 190 3.24 6.57 -33.81
C TYR A 190 4.49 5.77 -33.40
N ILE A 191 4.82 4.72 -34.13
CA ILE A 191 6.03 3.91 -33.91
C ILE A 191 7.19 4.46 -34.72
N THR A 192 6.92 4.83 -35.99
CA THR A 192 7.96 5.21 -36.97
C THR A 192 8.44 6.65 -36.78
N HIS A 193 7.54 7.56 -36.39
CA HIS A 193 7.81 9.00 -36.22
C HIS A 193 7.24 9.51 -34.88
N PRO A 194 7.71 8.95 -33.73
CA PRO A 194 7.15 9.29 -32.41
C PRO A 194 7.34 10.76 -32.02
N GLU A 195 8.31 11.45 -32.63
CA GLU A 195 8.61 12.87 -32.40
C GLU A 195 7.47 13.79 -32.82
N ASP A 196 6.71 13.43 -33.85
CA ASP A 196 5.60 14.24 -34.38
C ASP A 196 4.39 14.26 -33.43
N PHE A 197 4.33 13.28 -32.53
CA PHE A 197 3.23 13.09 -31.55
C PHE A 197 3.62 13.43 -30.11
N THR A 198 4.77 14.04 -29.91
CA THR A 198 5.26 14.41 -28.57
C THR A 198 4.73 15.78 -28.17
N ARG A 199 4.00 15.86 -27.07
CA ARG A 199 3.56 17.14 -26.49
C ARG A 199 4.73 17.92 -25.89
N SER A 200 4.54 19.25 -25.72
CA SER A 200 5.51 20.17 -25.11
C SER A 200 6.06 19.75 -23.74
N TYR A 201 5.46 18.76 -23.10
CA TYR A 201 5.84 18.28 -21.76
C TYR A 201 6.28 16.81 -21.72
N GLY A 202 6.59 16.21 -22.88
CA GLY A 202 7.12 14.84 -22.95
C GLY A 202 6.09 13.71 -22.94
N SER A 203 4.82 13.99 -22.73
CA SER A 203 3.74 13.03 -22.88
C SER A 203 3.37 12.86 -24.37
N ARG A 204 3.10 11.63 -24.81
CA ARG A 204 2.73 11.32 -26.19
C ARG A 204 1.22 11.22 -26.33
N ASP A 205 0.70 11.82 -27.41
CA ASP A 205 -0.69 11.71 -27.84
C ASP A 205 -0.87 10.43 -28.68
N ILE A 206 -0.83 9.30 -28.03
CA ILE A 206 -1.05 8.01 -28.68
C ILE A 206 -2.39 7.44 -28.26
#